data_eb003196b6008f78517b02359b5009cd
#
_entry.id   eb003196b6008f78517b02359b5009cd
#
_cell.length_a   1.000
_cell.length_b   1.000
_cell.length_c   1.000
_cell.angle_alpha   90.00
_cell.angle_beta   90.00
_cell.angle_gamma   90.00
#
_symmetry.space_group_name_H-M   'P 1'
#
loop_
_entity.id
_entity.type
_entity.pdbx_description
1 polymer ?
#
loop_
_entity_poly.entity_id
_entity_poly.type
_entity_poly.pdbx_seq_one_letter_code
_entity_poly.pdbx_strand_id
1 'polypeptide(L)'
;MTTKTINIFSKYGNIIGIRRLAESIFDDIDEANTEIIVDFDKVEFIGRSFTQEYIRQKKKQTATVKEVNLSDDNQKMMDWVIRTWK
;
A
#
# COMPACT_ATOMS: atom_id res chain seq x y z
N MET A 1 10.72 -4.36 18.76
CA MET A 1 9.76 -3.73 17.84
C MET A 1 10.51 -3.01 16.73
N THR A 2 10.20 -3.32 15.49
CA THR A 2 10.82 -2.67 14.36
C THR A 2 9.75 -2.10 13.43
N THR A 3 10.03 -0.92 12.88
CA THR A 3 9.16 -0.24 11.93
C THR A 3 9.85 -0.18 10.58
N LYS A 4 9.15 -0.59 9.55
CA LYS A 4 9.62 -0.51 8.16
C LYS A 4 8.80 0.54 7.43
N THR A 5 9.46 1.52 6.80
CA THR A 5 8.79 2.52 5.96
C THR A 5 9.08 2.23 4.50
N ILE A 6 8.03 2.18 3.70
CA ILE A 6 8.13 1.93 2.27
C ILE A 6 7.64 3.17 1.55
N ASN A 7 8.53 3.83 0.78
CA ASN A 7 8.17 5.00 0.00
C ASN A 7 7.79 4.55 -1.42
N ILE A 8 6.50 4.64 -1.73
CA ILE A 8 5.97 4.13 -3.00
C ILE A 8 6.51 4.93 -4.18
N PHE A 9 6.52 6.26 -4.06
CA PHE A 9 7.01 7.12 -5.14
C PHE A 9 8.48 6.80 -5.48
N SER A 10 9.29 6.62 -4.48
CA SER A 10 10.71 6.33 -4.65
C SER A 10 10.95 5.00 -5.37
N LYS A 11 10.08 4.01 -5.12
CA LYS A 11 10.22 2.68 -5.71
C LYS A 11 9.57 2.56 -7.08
N TYR A 12 8.42 3.18 -7.27
CA TYR A 12 7.57 2.88 -8.43
C TYR A 12 7.10 4.10 -9.21
N GLY A 13 7.37 5.32 -8.72
CA GLY A 13 6.92 6.54 -9.39
C GLY A 13 5.56 7.02 -8.91
N ASN A 14 4.93 7.92 -9.68
CA ASN A 14 3.73 8.63 -9.24
C ASN A 14 2.40 8.03 -9.74
N ILE A 15 2.44 7.12 -10.71
CA ILE A 15 1.26 6.46 -11.24
C ILE A 15 1.35 4.97 -10.93
N ILE A 16 0.48 4.50 -10.08
CA ILE A 16 0.54 3.13 -9.56
C ILE A 16 -0.74 2.40 -9.95
N GLY A 17 -0.68 1.67 -11.07
CA GLY A 17 -1.87 1.01 -11.60
C GLY A 17 -1.78 -0.50 -11.77
N ILE A 18 -0.60 -1.08 -11.58
CA ILE A 18 -0.36 -2.49 -11.89
C ILE A 18 -0.40 -3.34 -10.62
N ARG A 19 -1.19 -4.41 -10.63
CA ARG A 19 -1.34 -5.35 -9.52
C ARG A 19 0.02 -5.85 -8.98
N ARG A 20 0.95 -6.14 -9.88
CA ARG A 20 2.26 -6.68 -9.51
C ARG A 20 3.02 -5.78 -8.54
N LEU A 21 2.82 -4.46 -8.63
CA LEU A 21 3.50 -3.54 -7.72
C LEU A 21 3.02 -3.75 -6.28
N ALA A 22 1.73 -4.02 -6.09
CA ALA A 22 1.20 -4.30 -4.76
C ALA A 22 1.79 -5.59 -4.19
N GLU A 23 1.99 -6.59 -5.03
CA GLU A 23 2.63 -7.83 -4.60
C GLU A 23 4.07 -7.58 -4.16
N SER A 24 4.79 -6.72 -4.88
CA SER A 24 6.20 -6.42 -4.60
C SER A 24 6.40 -5.61 -3.32
N ILE A 25 5.42 -4.78 -2.94
CA ILE A 25 5.58 -3.91 -1.77
C ILE A 25 5.95 -4.71 -0.52
N PHE A 26 5.33 -5.86 -0.33
CA PHE A 26 5.53 -6.64 0.89
C PHE A 26 6.60 -7.72 0.79
N ASP A 27 7.27 -7.83 -0.36
CA ASP A 27 8.31 -8.86 -0.56
C ASP A 27 9.53 -8.64 0.33
N ASP A 28 9.86 -7.38 0.62
CA ASP A 28 11.03 -7.03 1.41
C ASP A 28 10.73 -6.92 2.91
N ILE A 29 9.53 -7.33 3.33
CA ILE A 29 9.13 -7.23 4.74
C ILE A 29 9.72 -8.40 5.52
N ASP A 30 10.46 -8.06 6.58
CA ASP A 30 11.02 -9.02 7.50
C ASP A 30 9.96 -9.40 8.53
N GLU A 31 9.91 -10.67 8.92
CA GLU A 31 8.99 -11.15 9.96
C GLU A 31 9.22 -10.45 11.29
N ALA A 32 10.41 -9.91 11.52
CA ALA A 32 10.71 -9.13 12.72
C ALA A 32 10.03 -7.76 12.73
N ASN A 33 9.53 -7.28 11.60
CA ASN A 33 8.84 -6.00 11.53
C ASN A 33 7.46 -6.15 12.18
N THR A 34 7.15 -5.26 13.12
CA THR A 34 5.86 -5.24 13.81
C THR A 34 4.94 -4.14 13.30
N GLU A 35 5.52 -3.14 12.62
CA GLU A 35 4.75 -2.05 12.01
C GLU A 35 5.34 -1.72 10.64
N ILE A 36 4.46 -1.56 9.66
CA ILE A 36 4.84 -1.21 8.31
C ILE A 36 4.11 0.07 7.93
N ILE A 37 4.87 1.08 7.54
CA ILE A 37 4.31 2.36 7.09
C ILE A 37 4.50 2.44 5.58
N VAL A 38 3.40 2.55 4.86
CA VAL A 38 3.42 2.69 3.41
C VAL A 38 3.16 4.16 3.09
N ASP A 39 4.19 4.83 2.59
CA ASP A 39 4.15 6.27 2.34
C ASP A 39 3.80 6.53 0.88
N PHE A 40 2.68 7.21 0.67
CA PHE A 40 2.17 7.57 -0.66
C PHE A 40 2.46 9.01 -1.04
N ASP A 41 3.38 9.67 -0.33
CA ASP A 41 3.76 11.05 -0.66
C ASP A 41 4.21 11.12 -2.12
N LYS A 42 3.72 12.14 -2.84
CA LYS A 42 3.99 12.39 -4.27
C LYS A 42 3.38 11.39 -5.23
N VAL A 43 2.67 10.38 -4.75
CA VAL A 43 1.94 9.47 -5.63
C VAL A 43 0.65 10.16 -6.06
N GLU A 44 0.51 10.41 -7.35
CA GLU A 44 -0.65 11.12 -7.89
C GLU A 44 -1.88 10.23 -8.03
N PHE A 45 -1.67 8.98 -8.42
CA PHE A 45 -2.77 8.09 -8.75
C PHE A 45 -2.47 6.65 -8.35
N ILE A 46 -3.45 5.99 -7.74
CA ILE A 46 -3.45 4.55 -7.54
C ILE A 46 -4.64 3.95 -8.27
N GLY A 47 -4.38 2.90 -9.05
CA GLY A 47 -5.43 2.24 -9.82
C GLY A 47 -6.19 1.21 -9.00
N ARG A 48 -7.36 0.83 -9.51
CA ARG A 48 -8.22 -0.15 -8.87
C ARG A 48 -7.53 -1.51 -8.68
N SER A 49 -6.87 -2.02 -9.71
CA SER A 49 -6.22 -3.32 -9.64
C SER A 49 -5.10 -3.35 -8.61
N PHE A 50 -4.30 -2.28 -8.58
CA PHE A 50 -3.26 -2.13 -7.56
C PHE A 50 -3.89 -2.13 -6.16
N THR A 51 -4.92 -1.31 -5.97
CA THR A 51 -5.52 -1.12 -4.66
C THR A 51 -6.16 -2.41 -4.15
N GLN A 52 -6.84 -3.15 -5.01
CA GLN A 52 -7.43 -4.44 -4.63
C GLN A 52 -6.37 -5.42 -4.16
N GLU A 53 -5.29 -5.54 -4.91
CA GLU A 53 -4.21 -6.46 -4.55
C GLU A 53 -3.48 -5.97 -3.29
N TYR A 54 -3.31 -4.66 -3.15
CA TYR A 54 -2.69 -4.08 -1.97
C TYR A 54 -3.47 -4.44 -0.70
N ILE A 55 -4.79 -4.25 -0.72
CA ILE A 55 -5.64 -4.59 0.43
C ILE A 55 -5.56 -6.08 0.74
N ARG A 56 -5.56 -6.92 -0.30
CA ARG A 56 -5.44 -8.37 -0.13
C ARG A 56 -4.12 -8.74 0.54
N GLN A 57 -3.02 -8.19 0.07
CA GLN A 57 -1.70 -8.45 0.64
C GLN A 57 -1.59 -7.92 2.07
N LYS A 58 -2.16 -6.73 2.31
CA LYS A 58 -2.20 -6.14 3.65
C LYS A 58 -2.87 -7.08 4.66
N LYS A 59 -3.97 -7.70 4.28
CA LYS A 59 -4.70 -8.61 5.16
C LYS A 59 -3.91 -9.86 5.53
N LYS A 60 -2.92 -10.22 4.74
CA LYS A 60 -2.06 -11.38 5.00
C LYS A 60 -0.91 -11.07 5.96
N GLN A 61 -0.66 -9.78 6.23
CA GLN A 61 0.45 -9.39 7.08
C GLN A 61 0.11 -9.58 8.55
N THR A 62 1.07 -10.03 9.33
CA THR A 62 0.93 -10.11 10.79
C THR A 62 1.25 -8.77 11.44
N ALA A 63 2.05 -7.93 10.77
CA ALA A 63 2.37 -6.60 11.25
C ALA A 63 1.21 -5.64 11.02
N THR A 64 1.20 -4.54 11.78
CA THR A 64 0.26 -3.45 11.56
C THR A 64 0.71 -2.65 10.34
N VAL A 65 -0.14 -2.51 9.36
CA VAL A 65 0.17 -1.77 8.13
C VAL A 65 -0.63 -0.48 8.11
N LYS A 66 0.09 0.65 7.99
CA LYS A 66 -0.53 1.98 7.96
C LYS A 66 -0.15 2.69 6.67
N GLU A 67 -1.13 3.36 6.06
CA GLU A 67 -0.91 4.24 4.93
C GLU A 67 -0.79 5.67 5.41
N VAL A 68 0.17 6.42 4.86
CA VAL A 68 0.35 7.84 5.17
C VAL A 68 0.45 8.63 3.88
N ASN A 69 0.10 9.92 3.97
CA ASN A 69 0.22 10.88 2.85
C ASN A 69 -0.57 10.51 1.60
N LEU A 70 -1.69 9.83 1.77
CA LEU A 70 -2.61 9.59 0.65
C LEU A 70 -3.27 10.91 0.25
N SER A 71 -3.34 11.18 -1.06
CA SER A 71 -4.15 12.29 -1.55
C SER A 71 -5.62 11.98 -1.33
N ASP A 72 -6.48 13.01 -1.41
CA ASP A 72 -7.91 12.81 -1.24
C ASP A 72 -8.46 11.80 -2.24
N ASP A 73 -8.03 11.88 -3.49
CA ASP A 73 -8.50 10.95 -4.53
C ASP A 73 -8.03 9.52 -4.25
N ASN A 74 -6.78 9.35 -3.84
CA ASN A 74 -6.23 8.04 -3.54
C ASN A 74 -6.89 7.45 -2.28
N GLN A 75 -7.18 8.31 -1.29
CA GLN A 75 -7.90 7.87 -0.10
C GLN A 75 -9.29 7.37 -0.47
N LYS A 76 -9.97 8.07 -1.37
CA LYS A 76 -11.30 7.64 -1.85
C LYS A 76 -11.24 6.29 -2.56
N MET A 77 -10.22 6.07 -3.37
CA MET A 77 -10.02 4.79 -4.04
C MET A 77 -9.83 3.67 -3.01
N MET A 78 -8.98 3.92 -2.01
CA MET A 78 -8.70 2.96 -0.95
C MET A 78 -9.98 2.62 -0.18
N ASP A 79 -10.74 3.64 0.22
CA ASP A 79 -11.98 3.47 0.97
C ASP A 79 -13.03 2.72 0.15
N TRP A 80 -13.11 3.02 -1.14
CA TRP A 80 -14.06 2.35 -2.03
C TRP A 80 -13.75 0.87 -2.16
N VAL A 81 -12.49 0.53 -2.33
CA VAL A 81 -12.08 -0.88 -2.45
C VAL A 81 -12.37 -1.62 -1.15
N ILE A 82 -12.03 -1.02 0.00
CA ILE A 82 -12.29 -1.64 1.30
C ILE A 82 -13.79 -1.89 1.49
N ARG A 83 -14.61 -0.90 1.13
CA ARG A 83 -16.07 -0.97 1.31
C ARG A 83 -16.72 -2.01 0.40
N THR A 84 -16.16 -2.21 -0.81
CA THR A 84 -16.70 -3.17 -1.77
C THR A 84 -16.01 -4.52 -1.70
N TRP A 85 -15.08 -4.69 -0.81
CA TRP A 85 -14.34 -5.95 -0.65
C TRP A 85 -15.24 -7.07 -0.16
N LYS A 86 -15.06 -8.23 -0.74
CA LYS A 86 -15.81 -9.42 -0.33
C LYS A 86 -14.89 -10.55 0.06
#